data_2e945f7008003fc15e79a30bdda2ce40
#
_entry.id   2e945f7008003fc15e79a30bdda2ce40
#
_cell.length_a   1.000
_cell.length_b   1.000
_cell.length_c   1.000
_cell.angle_alpha   90.00
_cell.angle_beta   90.00
_cell.angle_gamma   90.00
#
_symmetry.space_group_name_H-M   'P 1'
#
loop_
_entity.id
_entity.type
_entity.pdbx_description
1 polymer ?
#
loop_
_entity_poly.entity_id
_entity_poly.type
_entity_poly.pdbx_seq_one_letter_code
_entity_poly.pdbx_strand_id
1 'polypeptide(L)'
;QYFRYDSDSESYLKYWRELAIADPYFTEADLQKAIGIESKNGLIAVAEAKSIISKLSLSSVSDGYKAVIFYLPEKMNQETANRLLKMVEEPPQKTLFLFITHAPEKVLQTIFSRCQSIRVLPLTKEEARRVAELKPEADTEELTTFMDLFSDLLYAVTSRDLTGALECGEMMAALESREKQKAFCNFAAVCIRKIFMIQQKLPQISGVSEDENLFYEEMAAKCPKGFCMRSVANIEKVVAMIDRNVNSKILFCDLVNRMFMNI
;
A
#
# COMPACT_ATOMS: atom_id res chain seq x y z
N GLN A 1 10.57 3.10 12.99
CA GLN A 1 10.38 1.99 13.92
C GLN A 1 8.96 2.02 14.47
N TYR A 2 8.29 0.90 14.50
CA TYR A 2 6.87 0.76 14.38
C TYR A 2 6.43 -0.45 15.22
N PHE A 3 5.61 -0.34 16.21
CA PHE A 3 4.80 -1.40 16.82
C PHE A 3 4.51 -1.25 18.29
N ARG A 4 3.26 -1.54 18.63
CA ARG A 4 2.82 -1.80 19.98
C ARG A 4 2.37 -3.24 20.13
N TYR A 5 3.20 -4.07 20.77
CA TYR A 5 2.80 -5.20 21.61
C TYR A 5 3.99 -5.56 22.50
N ASP A 6 3.96 -5.21 23.77
CA ASP A 6 4.89 -5.56 24.87
C ASP A 6 6.42 -5.59 24.56
N SER A 7 6.81 -5.14 23.38
CA SER A 7 8.18 -5.00 22.92
C SER A 7 8.35 -3.66 22.20
N ASP A 8 9.44 -2.97 22.49
CA ASP A 8 9.81 -1.75 21.81
C ASP A 8 10.32 -2.05 20.38
N SER A 9 10.40 -1.01 19.55
CA SER A 9 10.88 -1.12 18.17
C SER A 9 12.31 -1.65 18.05
N GLU A 10 13.09 -1.64 19.12
CA GLU A 10 14.44 -2.20 19.17
C GLU A 10 14.44 -3.71 19.01
N SER A 11 13.44 -4.39 19.54
CA SER A 11 13.24 -5.84 19.41
C SER A 11 13.07 -6.28 17.96
N TYR A 12 12.53 -5.40 17.11
CA TYR A 12 12.28 -5.67 15.70
C TYR A 12 13.34 -5.10 14.75
N LEU A 13 14.32 -4.36 15.28
CA LEU A 13 15.35 -3.71 14.45
C LEU A 13 16.17 -4.71 13.63
N LYS A 14 16.39 -5.91 14.16
CA LYS A 14 17.11 -6.99 13.46
C LYS A 14 16.35 -7.41 12.21
N TYR A 15 15.05 -7.71 12.35
CA TYR A 15 14.20 -8.14 11.23
C TYR A 15 14.08 -7.04 10.17
N TRP A 16 13.91 -5.78 10.61
CA TRP A 16 13.87 -4.65 9.70
C TRP A 16 15.16 -4.49 8.89
N ARG A 17 16.31 -4.67 9.53
CA ARG A 17 17.62 -4.60 8.86
C ARG A 17 17.83 -5.75 7.89
N GLU A 18 17.51 -6.96 8.28
CA GLU A 18 17.61 -8.13 7.43
C GLU A 18 16.72 -7.96 6.19
N LEU A 19 15.49 -7.50 6.38
CA LEU A 19 14.57 -7.23 5.28
C LEU A 19 15.07 -6.11 4.35
N ALA A 20 15.52 -4.98 4.91
CA ALA A 20 16.02 -3.85 4.12
C ALA A 20 17.30 -4.16 3.34
N ILE A 21 18.10 -5.14 3.78
CA ILE A 21 19.29 -5.60 3.07
C ILE A 21 18.90 -6.60 1.96
N ALA A 22 17.94 -7.49 2.25
CA ALA A 22 17.49 -8.52 1.31
C ALA A 22 16.64 -7.92 0.17
N ASP A 23 15.71 -7.05 0.50
CA ASP A 23 14.86 -6.33 -0.45
C ASP A 23 14.66 -4.87 0.00
N PRO A 24 15.39 -3.90 -0.58
CA PRO A 24 15.22 -2.49 -0.23
C PRO A 24 13.85 -1.91 -0.65
N TYR A 25 13.07 -2.64 -1.43
CA TYR A 25 11.73 -2.27 -1.91
C TYR A 25 10.60 -2.97 -1.15
N PHE A 26 10.90 -3.52 0.04
CA PHE A 26 9.90 -4.18 0.87
C PHE A 26 8.70 -3.28 1.19
N THR A 27 7.52 -3.90 1.30
CA THR A 27 6.27 -3.25 1.65
C THR A 27 5.97 -3.32 3.15
N GLU A 28 4.90 -2.64 3.60
CA GLU A 28 4.40 -2.79 4.98
C GLU A 28 4.01 -4.25 5.27
N ALA A 29 3.42 -4.95 4.29
CA ALA A 29 3.02 -6.34 4.44
C ALA A 29 4.22 -7.27 4.66
N ASP A 30 5.30 -7.07 3.90
CA ASP A 30 6.54 -7.84 4.05
C ASP A 30 7.16 -7.64 5.43
N LEU A 31 7.13 -6.39 5.93
CA LEU A 31 7.61 -6.09 7.28
C LEU A 31 6.74 -6.77 8.34
N GLN A 32 5.41 -6.70 8.22
CA GLN A 32 4.48 -7.34 9.16
C GLN A 32 4.65 -8.86 9.18
N LYS A 33 4.86 -9.48 8.02
CA LYS A 33 5.17 -10.90 7.88
C LYS A 33 6.49 -11.26 8.56
N ALA A 34 7.54 -10.50 8.29
CA ALA A 34 8.88 -10.74 8.88
C ALA A 34 8.88 -10.68 10.41
N ILE A 35 7.98 -9.89 11.02
CA ILE A 35 7.87 -9.73 12.47
C ILE A 35 6.70 -10.50 13.10
N GLY A 36 5.93 -11.28 12.29
CA GLY A 36 4.86 -12.17 12.77
C GLY A 36 3.61 -11.45 13.28
N ILE A 37 3.25 -10.28 12.72
CA ILE A 37 2.06 -9.51 13.13
C ILE A 37 1.09 -9.21 11.99
N GLU A 38 0.96 -10.11 11.04
CA GLU A 38 0.20 -9.95 9.79
C GLU A 38 -1.27 -9.50 9.97
N SER A 39 -1.87 -9.72 11.13
CA SER A 39 -3.29 -9.41 11.38
C SER A 39 -3.55 -8.08 12.10
N LYS A 40 -2.53 -7.25 12.35
CA LYS A 40 -2.66 -6.07 13.22
C LYS A 40 -2.15 -4.79 12.55
N ASN A 41 -2.95 -3.73 12.65
CA ASN A 41 -2.50 -2.39 12.23
C ASN A 41 -1.40 -1.90 13.17
N GLY A 42 -0.22 -1.65 12.61
CA GLY A 42 0.88 -1.05 13.34
C GLY A 42 0.53 0.39 13.81
N LEU A 43 1.05 0.76 14.97
CA LEU A 43 0.91 2.09 15.55
C LEU A 43 2.25 2.55 16.11
N ILE A 44 2.70 3.76 15.78
CA ILE A 44 3.82 4.41 16.45
C ILE A 44 3.29 5.05 17.74
N ALA A 45 3.53 4.37 18.85
CA ALA A 45 2.98 4.74 20.15
C ALA A 45 3.87 5.74 20.91
N VAL A 46 3.32 6.35 21.97
CA VAL A 46 4.02 7.32 22.82
C VAL A 46 5.28 6.76 23.47
N ALA A 47 5.30 5.45 23.77
CA ALA A 47 6.48 4.78 24.31
C ALA A 47 7.69 4.90 23.38
N GLU A 48 7.47 4.80 22.05
CA GLU A 48 8.53 4.97 21.04
C GLU A 48 9.10 6.38 21.07
N ALA A 49 8.25 7.42 21.14
CA ALA A 49 8.73 8.80 21.25
C ALA A 49 9.61 9.00 22.49
N LYS A 50 9.21 8.44 23.63
CA LYS A 50 10.01 8.51 24.86
C LYS A 50 11.36 7.81 24.72
N SER A 51 11.39 6.61 24.12
CA SER A 51 12.62 5.86 23.86
C SER A 51 13.56 6.64 22.95
N ILE A 52 13.05 7.21 21.85
CA ILE A 52 13.83 8.02 20.90
C ILE A 52 14.42 9.25 21.60
N ILE A 53 13.60 10.00 22.35
CA ILE A 53 14.05 11.20 23.09
C ILE A 53 15.17 10.82 24.07
N SER A 54 15.00 9.75 24.84
CA SER A 54 16.00 9.26 25.78
C SER A 54 17.33 8.89 25.08
N LYS A 55 17.26 8.16 23.98
CA LYS A 55 18.45 7.77 23.21
C LYS A 55 19.18 8.95 22.55
N LEU A 56 18.42 9.93 22.06
CA LEU A 56 19.01 11.13 21.45
C LEU A 56 19.65 12.07 22.46
N SER A 57 19.18 12.05 23.73
CA SER A 57 19.78 12.84 24.81
C SER A 57 21.13 12.28 25.30
N LEU A 58 21.43 11.01 25.00
CA LEU A 58 22.74 10.42 25.28
C LEU A 58 23.79 10.94 24.30
N SER A 59 24.99 11.24 24.80
CA SER A 59 26.10 11.62 23.96
C SER A 59 26.45 10.50 22.96
N SER A 60 26.81 10.88 21.73
CA SER A 60 27.32 9.92 20.75
C SER A 60 28.69 9.40 21.21
N VAL A 61 28.88 8.09 21.23
CA VAL A 61 30.19 7.46 21.52
C VAL A 61 31.17 7.69 20.36
N SER A 62 30.65 7.96 19.16
CA SER A 62 31.42 8.31 17.98
C SER A 62 31.08 9.73 17.51
N ASP A 63 32.03 10.39 16.87
CA ASP A 63 31.87 11.77 16.35
C ASP A 63 30.96 11.88 15.12
N GLY A 64 30.16 10.82 14.84
CA GLY A 64 29.27 10.67 13.69
C GLY A 64 27.88 11.26 13.86
N TYR A 65 27.09 11.24 12.78
CA TYR A 65 25.69 11.61 12.78
C TYR A 65 24.80 10.53 13.42
N LYS A 66 23.77 10.96 14.15
CA LYS A 66 22.65 10.12 14.57
C LYS A 66 21.55 10.21 13.54
N ALA A 67 21.03 9.09 13.07
CA ALA A 67 19.88 9.05 12.17
C ALA A 67 18.69 8.37 12.86
N VAL A 68 17.55 9.02 12.80
CA VAL A 68 16.26 8.47 13.25
C VAL A 68 15.39 8.30 12.03
N ILE A 69 14.98 7.07 11.74
CA ILE A 69 14.14 6.73 10.60
C ILE A 69 12.74 6.40 11.11
N PHE A 70 11.75 7.16 10.65
CA PHE A 70 10.33 6.85 10.81
C PHE A 70 9.79 6.28 9.51
N TYR A 71 9.52 4.99 9.51
CA TYR A 71 8.86 4.33 8.40
C TYR A 71 7.35 4.36 8.65
N LEU A 72 6.57 4.86 7.69
CA LEU A 72 5.13 5.10 7.77
C LEU A 72 4.72 6.03 8.94
N PRO A 73 5.17 7.30 8.96
CA PRO A 73 4.83 8.27 10.01
C PRO A 73 3.33 8.58 10.11
N GLU A 74 2.54 8.28 9.08
CA GLU A 74 1.06 8.33 9.11
C GLU A 74 0.42 7.39 10.12
N LYS A 75 1.17 6.40 10.62
CA LYS A 75 0.74 5.50 11.71
C LYS A 75 1.03 6.08 13.10
N MET A 76 1.54 7.29 13.18
CA MET A 76 1.80 7.99 14.45
C MET A 76 0.51 8.64 14.97
N ASN A 77 0.20 8.43 16.24
CA ASN A 77 -0.91 9.14 16.87
C ASN A 77 -0.51 10.57 17.25
N GLN A 78 -1.51 11.42 17.49
CA GLN A 78 -1.32 12.85 17.79
C GLN A 78 -0.45 13.08 19.04
N GLU A 79 -0.59 12.25 20.07
CA GLU A 79 0.19 12.39 21.30
C GLU A 79 1.67 12.09 21.07
N THR A 80 1.97 11.04 20.30
CA THR A 80 3.34 10.69 19.91
C THR A 80 3.97 11.81 19.10
N ALA A 81 3.26 12.33 18.10
CA ALA A 81 3.73 13.45 17.29
C ALA A 81 4.05 14.65 18.14
N ASN A 82 3.12 15.07 19.01
CA ASN A 82 3.30 16.24 19.86
C ASN A 82 4.55 16.13 20.76
N ARG A 83 4.88 14.94 21.24
CA ARG A 83 6.11 14.70 22.03
C ARG A 83 7.40 14.88 21.21
N LEU A 84 7.35 14.61 19.92
CA LEU A 84 8.50 14.71 19.03
C LEU A 84 8.70 16.11 18.44
N LEU A 85 7.69 16.97 18.47
CA LEU A 85 7.73 18.29 17.81
C LEU A 85 8.98 19.09 18.15
N LYS A 86 9.30 19.21 19.45
CA LYS A 86 10.47 19.98 19.91
C LYS A 86 11.79 19.42 19.34
N MET A 87 11.90 18.08 19.27
CA MET A 87 13.10 17.42 18.74
C MET A 87 13.21 17.51 17.22
N VAL A 88 12.06 17.61 16.53
CA VAL A 88 12.03 17.78 15.07
C VAL A 88 12.30 19.23 14.69
N GLU A 89 11.82 20.21 15.48
CA GLU A 89 12.07 21.64 15.29
C GLU A 89 13.54 22.00 15.57
N GLU A 90 14.06 21.52 16.70
CA GLU A 90 15.41 21.80 17.17
C GLU A 90 16.16 20.49 17.41
N PRO A 91 16.59 19.81 16.37
CA PRO A 91 17.28 18.53 16.50
C PRO A 91 18.62 18.69 17.24
N PRO A 92 18.98 17.73 18.10
CA PRO A 92 20.30 17.71 18.71
C PRO A 92 21.40 17.75 17.64
N GLN A 93 22.58 18.27 18.00
CA GLN A 93 23.69 18.36 17.07
C GLN A 93 23.98 17.02 16.39
N LYS A 94 24.28 17.06 15.10
CA LYS A 94 24.56 15.88 14.26
C LYS A 94 23.42 14.85 14.27
N THR A 95 22.15 15.30 14.38
CA THR A 95 20.98 14.42 14.32
C THR A 95 20.18 14.69 13.06
N LEU A 96 19.81 13.60 12.34
CA LEU A 96 18.98 13.63 11.16
C LEU A 96 17.69 12.83 11.41
N PHE A 97 16.54 13.43 11.13
CA PHE A 97 15.26 12.77 11.13
C PHE A 97 14.82 12.48 9.68
N LEU A 98 14.53 11.23 9.37
CA LEU A 98 14.02 10.77 8.08
C LEU A 98 12.62 10.20 8.26
N PHE A 99 11.62 10.81 7.62
CA PHE A 99 10.24 10.34 7.59
C PHE A 99 9.94 9.78 6.20
N ILE A 100 9.66 8.49 6.11
CA ILE A 100 9.43 7.77 4.85
C ILE A 100 7.94 7.42 4.79
N THR A 101 7.22 7.97 3.82
CA THR A 101 5.78 7.76 3.65
C THR A 101 5.40 7.55 2.19
N HIS A 102 4.37 6.74 1.94
CA HIS A 102 3.69 6.60 0.65
C HIS A 102 2.38 7.41 0.59
N ALA A 103 1.95 7.99 1.72
CA ALA A 103 0.71 8.74 1.86
C ALA A 103 0.95 10.07 2.61
N PRO A 104 1.65 11.04 2.00
CA PRO A 104 2.03 12.29 2.65
C PRO A 104 0.82 13.09 3.16
N GLU A 105 -0.34 12.94 2.51
CA GLU A 105 -1.60 13.56 2.91
C GLU A 105 -2.18 12.99 4.23
N LYS A 106 -1.74 11.82 4.66
CA LYS A 106 -2.12 11.18 5.93
C LYS A 106 -1.16 11.50 7.07
N VAL A 107 0.01 12.04 6.77
CA VAL A 107 0.98 12.46 7.80
C VAL A 107 0.42 13.66 8.57
N LEU A 108 0.53 13.61 9.90
CA LEU A 108 0.07 14.71 10.74
C LEU A 108 0.72 16.04 10.32
N GLN A 109 -0.12 17.05 10.06
CA GLN A 109 0.31 18.35 9.57
C GLN A 109 1.36 19.00 10.48
N THR A 110 1.32 18.75 11.77
CA THR A 110 2.29 19.24 12.75
C THR A 110 3.71 18.71 12.52
N ILE A 111 3.86 17.49 12.03
CA ILE A 111 5.13 16.91 11.62
C ILE A 111 5.50 17.38 10.22
N PHE A 112 4.55 17.27 9.27
CA PHE A 112 4.79 17.59 7.87
C PHE A 112 5.30 19.03 7.67
N SER A 113 4.73 20.01 8.38
CA SER A 113 5.11 21.42 8.28
C SER A 113 6.53 21.76 8.77
N ARG A 114 7.16 20.83 9.49
CA ARG A 114 8.52 20.97 10.06
C ARG A 114 9.58 20.17 9.30
N CYS A 115 9.17 19.49 8.25
CA CYS A 115 10.05 18.66 7.44
C CYS A 115 10.25 19.27 6.05
N GLN A 116 11.43 19.12 5.51
CA GLN A 116 11.66 19.36 4.09
C GLN A 116 11.14 18.15 3.31
N SER A 117 10.16 18.35 2.45
CA SER A 117 9.62 17.28 1.62
C SER A 117 10.52 17.03 0.41
N ILE A 118 10.90 15.77 0.22
CA ILE A 118 11.60 15.30 -0.96
C ILE A 118 10.69 14.26 -1.64
N ARG A 119 10.24 14.57 -2.84
CA ARG A 119 9.42 13.65 -3.62
C ARG A 119 10.32 12.70 -4.41
N VAL A 120 10.22 11.41 -4.11
CA VAL A 120 10.84 10.36 -4.92
C VAL A 120 9.87 10.02 -6.05
N LEU A 121 10.33 10.14 -7.30
CA LEU A 121 9.50 9.81 -8.47
C LEU A 121 9.35 8.30 -8.64
N PRO A 122 8.24 7.83 -9.23
CA PRO A 122 8.11 6.43 -9.61
C PRO A 122 9.26 6.01 -10.53
N LEU A 123 9.64 4.74 -10.42
CA LEU A 123 10.65 4.16 -11.31
C LEU A 123 10.20 4.26 -12.76
N THR A 124 11.14 4.50 -13.67
CA THR A 124 10.92 4.35 -15.09
C THR A 124 10.61 2.89 -15.44
N LYS A 125 10.01 2.63 -16.59
CA LYS A 125 9.72 1.25 -17.05
C LYS A 125 10.97 0.36 -17.05
N GLU A 126 12.11 0.90 -17.44
CA GLU A 126 13.38 0.17 -17.48
C GLU A 126 13.94 -0.12 -16.07
N GLU A 127 13.85 0.85 -15.17
CA GLU A 127 14.24 0.68 -13.75
C GLU A 127 13.31 -0.31 -13.05
N ALA A 128 11.99 -0.20 -13.28
CA ALA A 128 11.01 -1.13 -12.73
C ALA A 128 11.25 -2.57 -13.21
N ARG A 129 11.63 -2.75 -14.48
CA ARG A 129 12.01 -4.07 -15.04
C ARG A 129 13.25 -4.63 -14.35
N ARG A 130 14.29 -3.83 -14.15
CA ARG A 130 15.50 -4.25 -13.42
C ARG A 130 15.20 -4.63 -11.97
N VAL A 131 14.31 -3.88 -11.32
CA VAL A 131 13.89 -4.20 -9.93
C VAL A 131 13.08 -5.49 -9.90
N ALA A 132 12.17 -5.71 -10.87
CA ALA A 132 11.40 -6.95 -10.97
C ALA A 132 12.30 -8.19 -11.21
N GLU A 133 13.39 -8.04 -11.97
CA GLU A 133 14.40 -9.10 -12.15
C GLU A 133 15.16 -9.44 -10.86
N LEU A 134 15.20 -8.53 -9.89
CA LEU A 134 15.84 -8.72 -8.58
C LEU A 134 14.87 -9.23 -7.50
N LYS A 135 13.56 -9.21 -7.76
CA LYS A 135 12.55 -9.70 -6.82
C LYS A 135 12.39 -11.21 -6.88
N PRO A 136 12.21 -11.89 -5.74
CA PRO A 136 11.91 -13.32 -5.72
C PRO A 136 10.56 -13.63 -6.39
N GLU A 137 10.44 -14.83 -6.96
CA GLU A 137 9.27 -15.32 -7.74
C GLU A 137 7.91 -15.22 -7.01
N ALA A 138 7.89 -15.10 -5.70
CA ALA A 138 6.68 -15.02 -4.88
C ALA A 138 5.75 -13.83 -5.25
N ASP A 139 6.30 -12.69 -5.61
CA ASP A 139 5.51 -11.52 -6.03
C ASP A 139 4.84 -11.75 -7.39
N THR A 140 5.46 -12.57 -8.24
CA THR A 140 4.93 -12.90 -9.57
C THR A 140 3.71 -13.82 -9.47
N GLU A 141 3.72 -14.78 -8.56
CA GLU A 141 2.62 -15.72 -8.32
C GLU A 141 1.38 -15.00 -7.75
N GLU A 142 1.57 -14.06 -6.83
CA GLU A 142 0.47 -13.26 -6.29
C GLU A 142 -0.15 -12.35 -7.35
N LEU A 143 0.66 -11.69 -8.17
CA LEU A 143 0.18 -10.84 -9.27
C LEU A 143 -0.57 -11.65 -10.33
N THR A 144 -0.13 -12.88 -10.63
CA THR A 144 -0.82 -13.78 -11.56
C THR A 144 -2.19 -14.16 -10.99
N THR A 145 -2.25 -14.54 -9.71
CA THR A 145 -3.52 -14.85 -9.03
C THR A 145 -4.49 -13.67 -9.02
N PHE A 146 -3.98 -12.45 -8.80
CA PHE A 146 -4.80 -11.22 -8.84
C PHE A 146 -5.30 -10.93 -10.26
N MET A 147 -4.48 -11.15 -11.28
CA MET A 147 -4.87 -10.95 -12.67
C MET A 147 -5.93 -11.94 -13.10
N ASP A 148 -5.81 -13.21 -12.73
CA ASP A 148 -6.79 -14.25 -13.02
C ASP A 148 -8.14 -13.89 -12.38
N LEU A 149 -8.16 -13.59 -11.08
CA LEU A 149 -9.37 -13.21 -10.36
C LEU A 149 -10.02 -11.93 -10.92
N PHE A 150 -9.21 -10.95 -11.31
CA PHE A 150 -9.70 -9.71 -11.93
C PHE A 150 -10.28 -9.97 -13.33
N SER A 151 -9.63 -10.82 -14.13
CA SER A 151 -10.10 -11.19 -15.45
C SER A 151 -11.41 -11.93 -15.39
N ASP A 152 -11.54 -12.92 -14.51
CA ASP A 152 -12.75 -13.70 -14.31
C ASP A 152 -13.92 -12.79 -13.87
N LEU A 153 -13.66 -11.86 -12.94
CA LEU A 153 -14.65 -10.86 -12.53
C LEU A 153 -15.13 -10.02 -13.72
N LEU A 154 -14.23 -9.49 -14.52
CA LEU A 154 -14.62 -8.65 -15.66
C LEU A 154 -15.34 -9.44 -16.75
N TYR A 155 -14.92 -10.67 -17.03
CA TYR A 155 -15.64 -11.54 -17.96
C TYR A 155 -17.04 -11.86 -17.47
N ALA A 156 -17.22 -12.23 -16.19
CA ALA A 156 -18.53 -12.50 -15.60
C ALA A 156 -19.44 -11.26 -15.64
N VAL A 157 -18.89 -10.09 -15.27
CA VAL A 157 -19.64 -8.83 -15.27
C VAL A 157 -20.03 -8.41 -16.70
N THR A 158 -19.13 -8.49 -17.68
CA THR A 158 -19.39 -8.08 -19.07
C THR A 158 -20.28 -9.07 -19.84
N SER A 159 -20.26 -10.36 -19.48
CA SER A 159 -21.17 -11.38 -20.03
C SER A 159 -22.53 -11.45 -19.35
N ARG A 160 -22.79 -10.62 -18.34
CA ARG A 160 -24.03 -10.65 -17.53
C ARG A 160 -24.21 -11.95 -16.75
N ASP A 161 -23.14 -12.62 -16.37
CA ASP A 161 -23.13 -13.77 -15.47
C ASP A 161 -23.06 -13.31 -14.01
N LEU A 162 -24.22 -13.17 -13.37
CA LEU A 162 -24.30 -12.75 -11.97
C LEU A 162 -23.73 -13.81 -11.02
N THR A 163 -23.90 -15.09 -11.33
CA THR A 163 -23.43 -16.19 -10.48
C THR A 163 -21.91 -16.20 -10.45
N GLY A 164 -21.26 -16.22 -11.61
CA GLY A 164 -19.81 -16.16 -11.71
C GLY A 164 -19.22 -14.88 -11.09
N ALA A 165 -19.90 -13.74 -11.27
CA ALA A 165 -19.48 -12.49 -10.64
C ALA A 165 -19.53 -12.56 -9.09
N LEU A 166 -20.58 -13.15 -8.51
CA LEU A 166 -20.68 -13.33 -7.06
C LEU A 166 -19.67 -14.33 -6.51
N GLU A 167 -19.35 -15.40 -7.25
CA GLU A 167 -18.27 -16.34 -6.91
C GLU A 167 -16.93 -15.64 -6.84
N CYS A 168 -16.62 -14.74 -7.80
CA CYS A 168 -15.43 -13.89 -7.73
C CYS A 168 -15.44 -13.01 -6.46
N GLY A 169 -16.63 -12.49 -6.08
CA GLY A 169 -16.79 -11.73 -4.83
C GLY A 169 -16.46 -12.55 -3.57
N GLU A 170 -16.85 -13.82 -3.55
CA GLU A 170 -16.51 -14.74 -2.45
C GLU A 170 -14.99 -15.05 -2.43
N MET A 171 -14.38 -15.27 -3.59
CA MET A 171 -12.94 -15.48 -3.71
C MET A 171 -12.13 -14.26 -3.21
N MET A 172 -12.54 -13.05 -3.59
CA MET A 172 -11.93 -11.81 -3.06
C MET A 172 -12.06 -11.70 -1.54
N ALA A 173 -13.21 -12.07 -0.99
CA ALA A 173 -13.43 -12.06 0.45
C ALA A 173 -12.64 -13.14 1.19
N ALA A 174 -12.28 -14.24 0.51
CA ALA A 174 -11.51 -15.35 1.04
C ALA A 174 -9.99 -15.15 0.95
N LEU A 175 -9.51 -14.05 0.36
CA LEU A 175 -8.08 -13.72 0.39
C LEU A 175 -7.56 -13.71 1.83
N GLU A 176 -6.38 -14.28 2.04
CA GLU A 176 -5.81 -14.67 3.33
C GLU A 176 -5.81 -13.57 4.40
N SER A 177 -5.68 -12.31 3.99
CA SER A 177 -5.62 -11.18 4.92
C SER A 177 -6.30 -9.93 4.36
N ARG A 178 -6.64 -8.99 5.25
CA ARG A 178 -7.18 -7.69 4.83
C ARG A 178 -6.19 -6.88 4.02
N GLU A 179 -4.91 -7.03 4.28
CA GLU A 179 -3.87 -6.39 3.49
C GLU A 179 -3.83 -6.95 2.08
N LYS A 180 -4.00 -8.27 1.89
CA LYS A 180 -4.16 -8.87 0.55
C LYS A 180 -5.45 -8.42 -0.12
N GLN A 181 -6.54 -8.27 0.61
CA GLN A 181 -7.80 -7.72 0.08
C GLN A 181 -7.63 -6.28 -0.42
N LYS A 182 -6.91 -5.43 0.31
CA LYS A 182 -6.56 -4.07 -0.12
C LYS A 182 -5.60 -4.07 -1.30
N ALA A 183 -4.58 -4.93 -1.27
CA ALA A 183 -3.63 -5.08 -2.38
C ALA A 183 -4.36 -5.46 -3.67
N PHE A 184 -5.29 -6.42 -3.63
CA PHE A 184 -6.15 -6.76 -4.75
C PHE A 184 -7.01 -5.56 -5.21
N CYS A 185 -7.64 -4.83 -4.29
CA CYS A 185 -8.42 -3.64 -4.63
C CYS A 185 -7.57 -2.58 -5.36
N ASN A 186 -6.36 -2.32 -4.88
CA ASN A 186 -5.44 -1.37 -5.51
C ASN A 186 -5.00 -1.87 -6.90
N PHE A 187 -4.68 -3.15 -7.02
CA PHE A 187 -4.37 -3.81 -8.30
C PHE A 187 -5.53 -3.65 -9.28
N ALA A 188 -6.75 -3.99 -8.89
CA ALA A 188 -7.95 -3.87 -9.72
C ALA A 188 -8.22 -2.42 -10.17
N ALA A 189 -8.00 -1.44 -9.28
CA ALA A 189 -8.12 -0.02 -9.64
C ALA A 189 -7.11 0.40 -10.71
N VAL A 190 -5.86 -0.08 -10.64
CA VAL A 190 -4.83 0.15 -11.67
C VAL A 190 -5.25 -0.49 -13.00
N CYS A 191 -5.74 -1.73 -12.98
CA CYS A 191 -6.21 -2.43 -14.18
C CYS A 191 -7.40 -1.72 -14.83
N ILE A 192 -8.37 -1.26 -14.05
CA ILE A 192 -9.51 -0.47 -14.55
C ILE A 192 -9.04 0.86 -15.14
N ARG A 193 -8.01 1.50 -14.55
CA ARG A 193 -7.41 2.69 -15.14
C ARG A 193 -6.77 2.41 -16.50
N LYS A 194 -6.10 1.26 -16.67
CA LYS A 194 -5.56 0.84 -17.97
C LYS A 194 -6.68 0.76 -19.03
N ILE A 195 -7.82 0.12 -18.70
CA ILE A 195 -9.01 0.05 -19.56
C ILE A 195 -9.50 1.46 -19.92
N PHE A 196 -9.63 2.35 -18.92
CA PHE A 196 -10.07 3.72 -19.13
C PHE A 196 -9.16 4.49 -20.10
N MET A 197 -7.84 4.37 -19.95
CA MET A 197 -6.89 5.05 -20.86
C MET A 197 -7.02 4.59 -22.30
N ILE A 198 -7.25 3.29 -22.53
CA ILE A 198 -7.52 2.75 -23.86
C ILE A 198 -8.83 3.31 -24.42
N GLN A 199 -9.91 3.37 -23.62
CA GLN A 199 -11.19 3.99 -24.01
C GLN A 199 -11.03 5.46 -24.41
N GLN A 200 -10.10 6.18 -23.75
CA GLN A 200 -9.80 7.58 -24.07
C GLN A 200 -8.84 7.73 -25.28
N LYS A 201 -8.48 6.63 -25.93
CA LYS A 201 -7.50 6.60 -27.05
C LYS A 201 -6.11 7.09 -26.66
N LEU A 202 -5.69 6.81 -25.44
CA LEU A 202 -4.38 7.16 -24.88
C LEU A 202 -3.57 5.91 -24.49
N PRO A 203 -3.37 4.93 -25.40
CA PRO A 203 -2.70 3.68 -25.06
C PRO A 203 -1.24 3.89 -24.62
N GLN A 204 -0.56 4.95 -25.11
CA GLN A 204 0.84 5.22 -24.80
C GLN A 204 1.09 5.54 -23.33
N ILE A 205 0.06 5.97 -22.58
CA ILE A 205 0.15 6.24 -21.14
C ILE A 205 -0.63 5.22 -20.30
N SER A 206 -1.22 4.19 -20.92
CA SER A 206 -1.96 3.13 -20.23
C SER A 206 -1.05 2.27 -19.35
N GLY A 207 0.22 2.10 -19.75
CA GLY A 207 1.15 1.19 -19.07
C GLY A 207 0.90 -0.29 -19.36
N VAL A 208 0.07 -0.62 -20.37
CA VAL A 208 -0.21 -2.00 -20.80
C VAL A 208 1.00 -2.56 -21.55
N SER A 209 1.39 -3.79 -21.24
CA SER A 209 2.40 -4.54 -22.00
C SER A 209 1.79 -5.12 -23.29
N GLU A 210 2.65 -5.52 -24.26
CA GLU A 210 2.18 -6.10 -25.51
C GLU A 210 1.40 -7.40 -25.27
N ASP A 211 1.83 -8.21 -24.31
CA ASP A 211 1.22 -9.50 -23.97
C ASP A 211 -0.18 -9.34 -23.33
N GLU A 212 -0.40 -8.26 -22.58
CA GLU A 212 -1.68 -7.97 -21.92
C GLU A 212 -2.67 -7.21 -22.82
N ASN A 213 -2.21 -6.65 -23.94
CA ASN A 213 -2.95 -5.66 -24.72
C ASN A 213 -4.31 -6.16 -25.19
N LEU A 214 -4.39 -7.42 -25.65
CA LEU A 214 -5.62 -8.03 -26.14
C LEU A 214 -6.75 -8.03 -25.10
N PHE A 215 -6.45 -8.40 -23.85
CA PHE A 215 -7.43 -8.40 -22.76
C PHE A 215 -7.96 -6.98 -22.49
N TYR A 216 -7.06 -6.00 -22.37
CA TYR A 216 -7.45 -4.63 -22.06
C TYR A 216 -8.22 -3.95 -23.19
N GLU A 217 -7.89 -4.22 -24.47
CA GLU A 217 -8.64 -3.74 -25.63
C GLU A 217 -10.05 -4.34 -25.68
N GLU A 218 -10.16 -5.65 -25.43
CA GLU A 218 -11.45 -6.33 -25.35
C GLU A 218 -12.34 -5.73 -24.25
N MET A 219 -11.80 -5.56 -23.05
CA MET A 219 -12.54 -4.97 -21.93
C MET A 219 -12.90 -3.50 -22.18
N ALA A 220 -12.01 -2.73 -22.81
CA ALA A 220 -12.29 -1.36 -23.21
C ALA A 220 -13.45 -1.23 -24.20
N ALA A 221 -13.61 -2.22 -25.08
CA ALA A 221 -14.74 -2.28 -26.02
C ALA A 221 -16.05 -2.71 -25.35
N LYS A 222 -16.01 -3.65 -24.40
CA LYS A 222 -17.18 -4.20 -23.71
C LYS A 222 -17.74 -3.30 -22.61
N CYS A 223 -16.88 -2.59 -21.90
CA CYS A 223 -17.28 -1.75 -20.76
C CYS A 223 -17.94 -0.45 -21.23
N PRO A 224 -19.12 -0.07 -20.71
CA PRO A 224 -19.80 1.17 -21.06
C PRO A 224 -19.03 2.41 -20.60
N LYS A 225 -19.32 3.56 -21.24
CA LYS A 225 -18.78 4.84 -20.78
C LYS A 225 -19.17 5.10 -19.33
N GLY A 226 -18.18 5.48 -18.52
CA GLY A 226 -18.35 5.76 -17.10
C GLY A 226 -18.27 4.52 -16.19
N PHE A 227 -18.22 3.29 -16.71
CA PHE A 227 -18.01 2.07 -15.93
C PHE A 227 -16.71 2.17 -15.11
N CYS A 228 -15.61 2.50 -15.77
CA CYS A 228 -14.30 2.58 -15.12
C CYS A 228 -14.28 3.58 -13.95
N MET A 229 -14.82 4.77 -14.13
CA MET A 229 -14.85 5.79 -13.08
C MET A 229 -15.70 5.35 -11.87
N ARG A 230 -16.88 4.79 -12.13
CA ARG A 230 -17.76 4.29 -11.06
C ARG A 230 -17.14 3.11 -10.31
N SER A 231 -16.49 2.21 -11.04
CA SER A 231 -15.83 1.03 -10.46
C SER A 231 -14.67 1.43 -9.57
N VAL A 232 -13.80 2.35 -10.00
CA VAL A 232 -12.70 2.87 -9.16
C VAL A 232 -13.25 3.52 -7.90
N ALA A 233 -14.26 4.39 -8.01
CA ALA A 233 -14.88 5.03 -6.85
C ALA A 233 -15.51 4.03 -5.86
N ASN A 234 -16.06 2.91 -6.36
CA ASN A 234 -16.59 1.84 -5.51
C ASN A 234 -15.46 1.06 -4.82
N ILE A 235 -14.37 0.77 -5.54
CA ILE A 235 -13.18 0.11 -4.98
C ILE A 235 -12.57 0.95 -3.85
N GLU A 236 -12.42 2.27 -4.04
CA GLU A 236 -11.91 3.18 -3.00
C GLU A 236 -12.77 3.14 -1.73
N LYS A 237 -14.10 3.09 -1.88
CA LYS A 237 -15.02 2.90 -0.74
C LYS A 237 -14.80 1.58 -0.03
N VAL A 238 -14.60 0.49 -0.78
CA VAL A 238 -14.30 -0.83 -0.20
C VAL A 238 -13.02 -0.80 0.60
N VAL A 239 -11.93 -0.23 0.07
CA VAL A 239 -10.65 -0.07 0.79
C VAL A 239 -10.86 0.67 2.11
N ALA A 240 -11.57 1.81 2.08
CA ALA A 240 -11.86 2.57 3.29
C ALA A 240 -12.72 1.81 4.32
N MET A 241 -13.60 0.89 3.87
CA MET A 241 -14.42 0.06 4.75
C MET A 241 -13.65 -1.14 5.32
N ILE A 242 -12.69 -1.71 4.57
CA ILE A 242 -11.77 -2.73 5.08
C ILE A 242 -10.99 -2.19 6.28
N ASP A 243 -10.52 -0.94 6.21
CA ASP A 243 -9.83 -0.26 7.31
C ASP A 243 -10.72 -0.10 8.57
N ARG A 244 -12.04 -0.02 8.37
CA ARG A 244 -13.03 0.07 9.45
C ARG A 244 -13.52 -1.28 9.98
N ASN A 245 -12.87 -2.37 9.60
CA ASN A 245 -13.21 -3.74 10.04
C ASN A 245 -14.61 -4.23 9.62
N VAL A 246 -15.17 -3.74 8.54
CA VAL A 246 -16.44 -4.23 7.99
C VAL A 246 -16.28 -5.68 7.47
N ASN A 247 -17.35 -6.44 7.45
CA ASN A 247 -17.35 -7.83 6.97
C ASN A 247 -16.99 -7.90 5.48
N SER A 248 -15.90 -8.59 5.14
CA SER A 248 -15.37 -8.69 3.78
C SER A 248 -16.36 -9.31 2.79
N LYS A 249 -17.11 -10.34 3.18
CA LYS A 249 -18.12 -10.97 2.28
C LYS A 249 -19.18 -9.96 1.84
N ILE A 250 -19.70 -9.15 2.76
CA ILE A 250 -20.70 -8.13 2.45
C ILE A 250 -20.08 -7.05 1.55
N LEU A 251 -18.84 -6.62 1.85
CA LEU A 251 -18.18 -5.58 1.07
C LEU A 251 -17.93 -5.99 -0.38
N PHE A 252 -17.39 -7.18 -0.60
CA PHE A 252 -17.09 -7.65 -1.95
C PHE A 252 -18.34 -8.04 -2.72
N CYS A 253 -19.37 -8.57 -2.05
CA CYS A 253 -20.67 -8.81 -2.67
C CYS A 253 -21.31 -7.48 -3.14
N ASP A 254 -21.29 -6.43 -2.33
CA ASP A 254 -21.80 -5.10 -2.72
C ASP A 254 -20.97 -4.50 -3.88
N LEU A 255 -19.62 -4.63 -3.84
CA LEU A 255 -18.75 -4.19 -4.92
C LEU A 255 -19.12 -4.85 -6.25
N VAL A 256 -19.23 -6.17 -6.26
CA VAL A 256 -19.59 -6.96 -7.46
C VAL A 256 -20.97 -6.57 -7.98
N ASN A 257 -21.96 -6.46 -7.10
CA ASN A 257 -23.31 -6.03 -7.50
C ASN A 257 -23.29 -4.64 -8.15
N ARG A 258 -22.54 -3.68 -7.58
CA ARG A 258 -22.43 -2.34 -8.15
C ARG A 258 -21.71 -2.35 -9.51
N MET A 259 -20.66 -3.17 -9.66
CA MET A 259 -19.99 -3.32 -10.96
C MET A 259 -20.94 -3.94 -11.99
N PHE A 260 -21.68 -4.99 -11.61
CA PHE A 260 -22.66 -5.66 -12.46
C PHE A 260 -23.79 -4.74 -12.92
N MET A 261 -24.28 -3.88 -12.03
CA MET A 261 -25.34 -2.91 -12.37
C MET A 261 -24.86 -1.75 -13.22
N ASN A 262 -23.54 -1.56 -13.32
CA ASN A 262 -22.91 -0.48 -14.08
C ASN A 262 -22.56 -0.87 -15.53
N ILE A 263 -22.77 -2.14 -15.93
CA ILE A 263 -22.58 -2.67 -17.30
C ILE A 263 -23.82 -2.44 -18.20
#